data_cd7031d043687f72dd1bba71410e3e2a
#
_entry.id   cd7031d043687f72dd1bba71410e3e2a
#
_cell.length_a   1.000
_cell.length_b   1.000
_cell.length_c   1.000
_cell.angle_alpha   90.00
_cell.angle_beta   90.00
_cell.angle_gamma   90.00
#
_symmetry.space_group_name_H-M   'P 1'
#
loop_
_entity.id
_entity.type
_entity.pdbx_description
1 polymer ?
#
loop_
_entity_poly.entity_id
_entity_poly.type
_entity_poly.pdbx_seq_one_letter_code
_entity_poly.pdbx_strand_id
1 'polypeptide(L)'
;MPKGKAETPSPDFSTPLKHFSISEFDCSVTGENEMEPEFLLMLDALRDECGFSFTITSGYRSPDHPIEAAKAKPGTHAQGIAADIATTDAHQRFLIVSNAIKLGFQGIGVARSFIHVDSRTTKPRVWSYS
;
A
#
# COMPACT_ATOMS: atom_id res chain seq x y z
N MET A 1 -3.99 8.90 18.19
CA MET A 1 -4.31 8.95 17.93
C MET A 1 -4.17 8.70 17.63
N PRO A 2 -4.05 8.56 17.82
CA PRO A 2 -4.07 8.16 17.48
C PRO A 2 -4.37 7.65 16.81
N LYS A 3 -4.59 7.12 16.68
CA LYS A 3 -4.94 6.92 16.02
C LYS A 3 -5.62 6.71 16.11
N GLY A 4 -6.06 6.84 16.18
CA GLY A 4 -6.79 7.00 16.21
C GLY A 4 -7.20 7.04 16.37
N LYS A 5 -7.63 7.21 16.74
CA LYS A 5 -8.19 7.38 16.78
C LYS A 5 -8.78 7.78 16.90
N ALA A 6 -9.21 8.08 17.29
CA ALA A 6 -9.77 8.50 17.24
C ALA A 6 -10.36 9.03 17.04
N GLU A 7 -10.75 9.64 17.13
CA GLU A 7 -11.16 10.06 16.74
C GLU A 7 -11.45 10.37 15.98
N THR A 8 -11.55 10.75 15.65
CA THR A 8 -11.51 10.92 14.62
C THR A 8 -11.49 10.39 13.91
N PRO A 9 -12.12 10.58 13.70
CA PRO A 9 -12.19 9.77 13.00
C PRO A 9 -11.55 9.73 12.17
N SER A 10 -11.28 9.39 12.09
CA SER A 10 -10.68 9.22 11.18
C SER A 10 -11.19 9.11 10.08
N PRO A 11 -10.76 9.62 9.47
CA PRO A 11 -11.26 9.77 8.30
C PRO A 11 -11.70 8.64 7.73
N ASP A 12 -11.64 8.02 7.72
CA ASP A 12 -12.03 7.63 7.40
C ASP A 12 -12.30 6.48 6.85
N PHE A 13 -12.40 5.61 7.54
CA PHE A 13 -13.13 4.42 7.15
C PHE A 13 -14.63 4.66 7.03
N SER A 14 -15.05 5.90 7.26
CA SER A 14 -16.40 6.29 6.92
C SER A 14 -16.55 6.58 5.43
N THR A 15 -15.43 6.78 4.70
CA THR A 15 -15.48 6.95 3.25
C THR A 15 -15.25 5.59 2.62
N PRO A 16 -16.27 5.03 1.96
CA PRO A 16 -16.10 3.69 1.39
C PRO A 16 -15.11 3.70 0.24
N LEU A 17 -14.31 2.65 0.14
CA LEU A 17 -13.45 2.44 -0.99
C LEU A 17 -14.29 1.93 -2.15
N LYS A 18 -13.99 2.39 -3.35
CA LYS A 18 -14.74 1.97 -4.55
C LYS A 18 -14.38 0.55 -4.98
N HIS A 19 -13.11 0.18 -4.82
CA HIS A 19 -12.57 -0.99 -5.47
C HIS A 19 -12.04 -2.05 -4.53
N PHE A 20 -11.91 -1.73 -3.24
CA PHE A 20 -11.29 -2.63 -2.29
C PHE A 20 -12.15 -2.81 -1.06
N SER A 21 -12.07 -3.98 -0.44
CA SER A 21 -12.50 -4.14 0.94
C SER A 21 -11.25 -4.03 1.82
N ILE A 22 -11.42 -3.50 3.01
CA ILE A 22 -10.28 -3.24 3.90
C ILE A 22 -9.56 -4.53 4.24
N SER A 23 -10.28 -5.65 4.35
CA SER A 23 -9.68 -6.93 4.69
C SER A 23 -8.66 -7.45 3.67
N GLU A 24 -8.68 -6.91 2.44
CA GLU A 24 -7.68 -7.30 1.43
C GLU A 24 -6.27 -6.91 1.86
N PHE A 25 -6.14 -6.03 2.85
CA PHE A 25 -4.85 -5.52 3.31
C PHE A 25 -4.42 -6.11 4.66
N ASP A 26 -5.12 -7.12 5.17
CA ASP A 26 -4.77 -7.76 6.43
C ASP A 26 -3.38 -8.40 6.36
N CYS A 27 -2.65 -8.35 7.46
CA CYS A 27 -1.36 -9.04 7.56
C CYS A 27 -1.58 -10.54 7.35
N SER A 28 -0.83 -11.13 6.43
CA SER A 28 -1.01 -12.53 6.05
C SER A 28 -0.64 -13.51 7.15
N VAL A 29 0.14 -13.07 8.14
CA VAL A 29 0.60 -13.95 9.23
C VAL A 29 -0.27 -13.78 10.47
N THR A 30 -0.59 -12.54 10.85
CA THR A 30 -1.28 -12.27 12.12
C THR A 30 -2.75 -11.90 11.96
N GLY A 31 -3.17 -11.51 10.76
CA GLY A 31 -4.53 -11.03 10.51
C GLY A 31 -4.76 -9.59 10.93
N GLU A 32 -3.75 -8.95 11.54
CA GLU A 32 -3.87 -7.56 11.96
C GLU A 32 -3.90 -6.62 10.76
N ASN A 33 -4.48 -5.44 10.96
CA ASN A 33 -4.58 -4.45 9.91
C ASN A 33 -4.62 -3.05 10.51
N GLU A 34 -3.54 -2.31 10.32
CA GLU A 34 -3.48 -0.92 10.75
C GLU A 34 -3.12 -0.03 9.57
N MET A 35 -3.77 -0.28 8.44
CA MET A 35 -3.59 0.53 7.25
C MET A 35 -4.09 1.95 7.50
N GLU A 36 -3.35 2.94 6.97
CA GLU A 36 -3.76 4.33 7.06
C GLU A 36 -4.88 4.60 6.06
N PRO A 37 -6.02 5.16 6.52
CA PRO A 37 -7.14 5.39 5.61
C PRO A 37 -6.79 6.26 4.41
N GLU A 38 -5.94 7.27 4.60
CA GLU A 38 -5.53 8.15 3.50
C GLU A 38 -4.76 7.41 2.43
N PHE A 39 -3.91 6.45 2.85
CA PHE A 39 -3.19 5.64 1.89
C PHE A 39 -4.14 4.77 1.08
N LEU A 40 -5.14 4.18 1.74
CA LEU A 40 -6.11 3.35 1.05
C LEU A 40 -6.92 4.16 0.02
N LEU A 41 -7.24 5.41 0.34
CA LEU A 41 -7.93 6.28 -0.61
C LEU A 41 -7.04 6.62 -1.80
N MET A 42 -5.74 6.83 -1.57
CA MET A 42 -4.79 7.05 -2.67
C MET A 42 -4.71 5.82 -3.57
N LEU A 43 -4.68 4.64 -2.96
CA LEU A 43 -4.58 3.40 -3.73
C LEU A 43 -5.85 3.15 -4.54
N ASP A 44 -7.00 3.49 -3.97
CA ASP A 44 -8.28 3.38 -4.66
C ASP A 44 -8.29 4.30 -5.89
N ALA A 45 -7.75 5.52 -5.74
CA ALA A 45 -7.62 6.46 -6.86
C ALA A 45 -6.65 5.94 -7.92
N LEU A 46 -5.58 5.27 -7.49
CA LEU A 46 -4.62 4.69 -8.42
C LEU A 46 -5.29 3.61 -9.28
N ARG A 47 -6.07 2.76 -8.65
CA ARG A 47 -6.79 1.74 -9.40
C ARG A 47 -7.77 2.35 -10.39
N ASP A 48 -8.44 3.42 -9.97
CA ASP A 48 -9.38 4.15 -10.83
C ASP A 48 -8.66 4.67 -12.08
N GLU A 49 -7.49 5.27 -11.89
CA GLU A 49 -6.71 5.81 -13.01
C GLU A 49 -6.19 4.71 -13.94
N CYS A 50 -5.79 3.58 -13.37
CA CYS A 50 -5.23 2.48 -14.16
C CYS A 50 -6.30 1.75 -14.97
N GLY A 51 -7.52 1.65 -14.45
CA GLY A 51 -8.63 1.06 -15.19
C GLY A 51 -8.68 -0.47 -15.22
N PHE A 52 -7.97 -1.14 -14.33
CA PHE A 52 -8.02 -2.60 -14.24
C PHE A 52 -7.94 -3.05 -12.78
N SER A 53 -8.33 -4.31 -12.51
CA SER A 53 -8.37 -4.83 -11.15
C SER A 53 -6.98 -5.04 -10.58
N PHE A 54 -6.82 -4.68 -9.30
CA PHE A 54 -5.57 -4.91 -8.57
C PHE A 54 -5.74 -6.11 -7.64
N THR A 55 -4.77 -7.00 -7.65
CA THR A 55 -4.66 -8.06 -6.65
C THR A 55 -3.57 -7.65 -5.68
N ILE A 56 -3.95 -7.49 -4.41
CA ILE A 56 -3.00 -7.08 -3.37
C ILE A 56 -2.35 -8.33 -2.78
N THR A 57 -1.05 -8.44 -2.93
CA THR A 57 -0.31 -9.58 -2.41
C THR A 57 0.32 -9.30 -1.05
N SER A 58 0.46 -8.03 -0.68
CA SER A 58 0.93 -7.64 0.64
C SER A 58 0.39 -6.26 0.96
N GLY A 59 -0.34 -6.15 2.06
CA GLY A 59 -0.83 -4.88 2.59
C GLY A 59 -0.13 -4.57 3.90
N TYR A 60 -0.87 -4.62 5.02
CA TYR A 60 -0.29 -4.40 6.33
C TYR A 60 0.63 -5.55 6.72
N ARG A 61 1.69 -5.23 7.42
CA ARG A 61 2.63 -6.22 7.93
C ARG A 61 2.87 -5.93 9.40
N SER A 62 2.31 -6.78 10.26
CA SER A 62 2.45 -6.62 11.72
C SER A 62 3.92 -6.66 12.14
N PRO A 63 4.29 -5.97 13.22
CA PRO A 63 5.64 -6.12 13.79
C PRO A 63 6.03 -7.56 14.11
N ASP A 64 5.03 -8.43 14.32
CA ASP A 64 5.29 -9.85 14.60
C ASP A 64 5.50 -10.69 13.35
N HIS A 65 5.28 -10.12 12.17
CA HIS A 65 5.58 -10.80 10.91
C HIS A 65 7.10 -11.04 10.85
N PRO A 66 7.55 -12.24 10.43
CA PRO A 66 9.00 -12.54 10.44
C PRO A 66 9.86 -11.51 9.73
N ILE A 67 9.39 -10.93 8.62
CA ILE A 67 10.16 -9.93 7.90
C ILE A 67 10.32 -8.66 8.74
N GLU A 68 9.25 -8.21 9.42
CA GLU A 68 9.31 -6.99 10.22
C GLU A 68 10.06 -7.20 11.53
N ALA A 69 9.90 -8.38 12.14
CA ALA A 69 10.57 -8.68 13.39
C ALA A 69 12.09 -8.66 13.25
N ALA A 70 12.61 -8.89 12.04
CA ALA A 70 14.04 -8.87 11.77
C ALA A 70 14.59 -7.48 11.53
N LYS A 71 13.73 -6.46 11.43
CA LYS A 71 14.15 -5.08 11.13
C LYS A 71 14.36 -4.27 12.40
N ALA A 72 15.27 -3.30 12.33
CA ALA A 72 15.49 -2.37 13.43
C ALA A 72 14.35 -1.34 13.54
N LYS A 73 13.70 -1.02 12.42
CA LYS A 73 12.59 -0.05 12.36
C LYS A 73 11.48 -0.58 11.49
N PRO A 74 10.22 -0.21 11.77
CA PRO A 74 9.11 -0.64 10.92
C PRO A 74 9.30 -0.13 9.50
N GLY A 75 9.10 -1.03 8.52
CA GLY A 75 9.07 -0.66 7.12
C GLY A 75 7.73 -0.03 6.75
N THR A 76 7.57 0.36 5.48
CA THR A 76 6.35 1.03 5.03
C THR A 76 5.12 0.16 5.13
N HIS A 77 5.24 -1.15 4.98
CA HIS A 77 4.11 -2.05 5.18
C HIS A 77 3.66 -2.07 6.64
N ALA A 78 4.59 -2.03 7.59
CA ALA A 78 4.27 -2.02 9.02
C ALA A 78 3.74 -0.67 9.47
N GLN A 79 4.01 0.39 8.71
CA GLN A 79 3.48 1.71 8.99
C GLN A 79 2.07 1.90 8.42
N GLY A 80 1.57 0.94 7.66
CA GLY A 80 0.23 1.02 7.06
C GLY A 80 0.15 1.90 5.84
N ILE A 81 1.28 2.17 5.18
CA ILE A 81 1.34 3.10 4.05
C ILE A 81 1.92 2.47 2.79
N ALA A 82 1.82 1.15 2.66
CA ALA A 82 2.37 0.44 1.50
C ALA A 82 1.46 -0.71 1.07
N ALA A 83 1.54 -1.03 -0.21
CA ALA A 83 0.89 -2.22 -0.76
C ALA A 83 1.69 -2.73 -1.94
N ASP A 84 1.66 -4.03 -2.12
CA ASP A 84 2.25 -4.69 -3.28
C ASP A 84 1.12 -5.16 -4.18
N ILE A 85 1.17 -4.78 -5.45
CA ILE A 85 0.15 -5.05 -6.45
C ILE A 85 0.69 -6.10 -7.43
N ALA A 86 0.07 -7.25 -7.48
CA ALA A 86 0.53 -8.34 -8.35
C ALA A 86 0.34 -7.96 -9.81
N THR A 87 1.38 -8.07 -10.61
CA THR A 87 1.30 -7.96 -12.06
C THR A 87 2.58 -8.43 -12.71
N THR A 88 2.43 -9.12 -13.86
CA THR A 88 3.55 -9.49 -14.72
C THR A 88 3.37 -8.86 -16.10
N ASP A 89 2.24 -8.20 -16.34
CA ASP A 89 1.94 -7.61 -17.65
C ASP A 89 2.68 -6.28 -17.81
N ALA A 90 3.44 -6.15 -18.89
CA ALA A 90 4.27 -4.96 -19.09
C ALA A 90 3.46 -3.66 -19.17
N HIS A 91 2.30 -3.71 -19.80
CA HIS A 91 1.45 -2.52 -19.94
C HIS A 91 0.83 -2.12 -18.61
N GLN A 92 0.32 -3.10 -17.85
CA GLN A 92 -0.20 -2.83 -16.52
C GLN A 92 0.87 -2.24 -15.61
N ARG A 93 2.09 -2.78 -15.69
CA ARG A 93 3.22 -2.29 -14.91
C ARG A 93 3.51 -0.82 -15.23
N PHE A 94 3.48 -0.47 -16.52
CA PHE A 94 3.67 0.92 -16.94
C PHE A 94 2.57 1.82 -16.36
N LEU A 95 1.31 1.39 -16.45
CA LEU A 95 0.18 2.16 -15.96
C LEU A 95 0.27 2.37 -14.45
N ILE A 96 0.62 1.33 -13.69
CA ILE A 96 0.74 1.45 -12.24
C ILE A 96 1.84 2.45 -11.89
N VAL A 97 3.03 2.29 -12.47
CA VAL A 97 4.17 3.15 -12.15
C VAL A 97 3.90 4.59 -12.53
N SER A 98 3.43 4.83 -13.75
CA SER A 98 3.22 6.20 -14.23
C SER A 98 2.11 6.92 -13.47
N ASN A 99 1.01 6.22 -13.19
CA ASN A 99 -0.09 6.83 -12.44
C ASN A 99 0.26 6.99 -10.96
N ALA A 100 1.05 6.09 -10.39
CA ALA A 100 1.51 6.24 -9.01
C ALA A 100 2.36 7.49 -8.85
N ILE A 101 3.26 7.75 -9.80
CA ILE A 101 4.05 8.99 -9.78
C ILE A 101 3.14 10.20 -9.88
N LYS A 102 2.20 10.16 -10.81
CA LYS A 102 1.26 11.25 -11.04
C LYS A 102 0.42 11.56 -9.79
N LEU A 103 0.00 10.53 -9.06
CA LEU A 103 -0.85 10.69 -7.89
C LEU A 103 -0.08 11.01 -6.61
N GLY A 104 1.25 11.03 -6.66
CA GLY A 104 2.05 11.46 -5.53
C GLY A 104 2.56 10.36 -4.62
N PHE A 105 2.52 9.10 -5.05
CA PHE A 105 3.18 8.03 -4.29
C PHE A 105 4.69 8.29 -4.32
N GLN A 106 5.32 8.22 -3.18
CA GLN A 106 6.73 8.59 -3.04
C GLN A 106 7.68 7.40 -3.05
N GLY A 107 7.19 6.20 -2.88
CA GLY A 107 8.01 5.00 -2.98
C GLY A 107 7.44 4.06 -4.02
N ILE A 108 8.26 3.64 -4.99
CA ILE A 108 7.84 2.71 -6.03
C ILE A 108 8.92 1.65 -6.18
N GLY A 109 8.55 0.39 -5.95
CA GLY A 109 9.46 -0.73 -6.11
C GLY A 109 9.00 -1.63 -7.25
N VAL A 110 9.91 -1.94 -8.16
CA VAL A 110 9.58 -2.75 -9.32
C VAL A 110 10.17 -4.14 -9.14
N ALA A 111 9.29 -5.11 -8.85
CA ALA A 111 9.69 -6.50 -8.69
C ALA A 111 9.26 -7.30 -9.91
N ARG A 112 9.67 -8.56 -9.94
CA ARG A 112 9.36 -9.45 -11.06
C ARG A 112 7.88 -9.69 -11.23
N SER A 113 7.15 -9.84 -10.11
CA SER A 113 5.74 -10.24 -10.16
C SER A 113 4.82 -9.26 -9.45
N PHE A 114 5.35 -8.11 -9.00
CA PHE A 114 4.52 -7.10 -8.35
C PHE A 114 5.16 -5.71 -8.46
N ILE A 115 4.33 -4.70 -8.23
CA ILE A 115 4.80 -3.33 -8.06
C ILE A 115 4.45 -2.92 -6.63
N HIS A 116 5.46 -2.47 -5.89
CA HIS A 116 5.27 -1.89 -4.56
C HIS A 116 5.00 -0.41 -4.70
N VAL A 117 4.00 0.10 -3.98
CA VAL A 117 3.76 1.55 -3.90
C VAL A 117 3.61 1.94 -2.43
N ASP A 118 4.12 3.12 -2.08
CA ASP A 118 3.95 3.62 -0.72
C ASP A 118 3.88 5.14 -0.69
N SER A 119 3.36 5.65 0.43
CA SER A 119 3.20 7.09 0.66
C SER A 119 4.19 7.60 1.70
N ARG A 120 5.43 7.09 1.66
CA ARG A 120 6.48 7.56 2.58
C ARG A 120 6.64 9.07 2.50
N THR A 121 7.16 9.66 3.56
CA THR A 121 7.33 11.11 3.63
C THR A 121 8.75 11.57 3.31
N THR A 122 9.62 10.62 2.98
CA THR A 122 10.99 10.93 2.59
C THR A 122 11.04 11.25 1.08
N LYS A 123 12.24 11.45 0.54
CA LYS A 123 12.39 11.78 -0.88
C LYS A 123 11.79 10.70 -1.76
N PRO A 124 11.13 11.09 -2.86
CA PRO A 124 10.61 10.11 -3.82
C PRO A 124 11.74 9.24 -4.36
N ARG A 125 11.43 7.96 -4.52
CA ARG A 125 12.42 7.01 -5.06
C ARG A 125 11.77 5.85 -5.76
N VAL A 126 12.47 5.33 -6.75
CA VAL A 126 12.09 4.12 -7.47
C VAL A 126 13.25 3.15 -7.37
N TRP A 127 12.98 1.89 -7.09
CA TRP A 127 14.02 0.88 -7.01
C TRP A 127 13.52 -0.42 -7.65
N SER A 128 14.46 -1.32 -7.91
CA SER A 128 14.12 -2.64 -8.40
C SER A 128 14.55 -3.70 -7.37
N TYR A 129 13.87 -4.83 -7.41
CA TYR A 129 14.24 -5.98 -6.58
C TYR A 129 15.08 -6.92 -7.43
N SER A 130 16.13 -7.43 -6.86
CA SER A 130 17.02 -8.37 -7.58
C SER A 130 16.61 -9.81 -7.38
#